data_a2f881c81203920d4261041447c9c751
#
_entry.id   a2f881c81203920d4261041447c9c751
#
_cell.length_a   1.000
_cell.length_b   1.000
_cell.length_c   1.000
_cell.angle_alpha   90.00
_cell.angle_beta   90.00
_cell.angle_gamma   90.00
#
_symmetry.space_group_name_H-M   'P 1'
#
loop_
_entity.id
_entity.type
_entity.pdbx_description
1 polymer ?
#
loop_
_entity_poly.entity_id
_entity_poly.type
_entity_poly.pdbx_seq_one_letter_code
_entity_poly.pdbx_strand_id
1 'polypeptide(L)'
;KNFKIITAMAFAVIAAGFSGSANAGVQGDTITLGSALSLTGKYATNGLHTQRGYDFAVDRINSTGGVMVGGKSYKLTVKYYDDESTPARGAQLAERLIQQDGVEFMLGPYSSGMTKAIAPVSEKFGVPMIEAEGASRSLFTQGYKYLFAVLSTTDLYLPGALNFAADQKKSIGKPASDARVAMAF
;
A
#
# COMPACT_ATOMS: atom_id res chain seq x y z
N LYS A 1 -30.77 -67.16 32.90
CA LYS A 1 -31.26 -66.27 31.83
C LYS A 1 -30.75 -64.88 32.13
N ASN A 2 -29.58 -64.56 31.53
CA ASN A 2 -28.88 -63.28 31.77
C ASN A 2 -29.24 -62.28 30.65
N PHE A 3 -29.89 -61.21 31.03
CA PHE A 3 -30.20 -60.06 30.18
C PHE A 3 -29.04 -59.07 30.31
N LYS A 4 -28.22 -58.92 29.27
CA LYS A 4 -27.18 -57.93 29.24
C LYS A 4 -27.78 -56.62 28.66
N ILE A 5 -27.82 -55.59 29.49
CA ILE A 5 -28.17 -54.23 29.09
C ILE A 5 -26.88 -53.59 28.54
N ILE A 6 -26.87 -53.31 27.24
CA ILE A 6 -25.81 -52.54 26.59
C ILE A 6 -26.22 -51.08 26.65
N THR A 7 -25.56 -50.31 27.50
CA THR A 7 -25.72 -48.85 27.56
C THR A 7 -24.87 -48.24 26.45
N ALA A 8 -25.52 -47.76 25.44
CA ALA A 8 -24.88 -46.98 24.39
C ALA A 8 -24.65 -45.56 24.88
N MET A 9 -23.40 -45.18 25.16
CA MET A 9 -23.00 -43.81 25.41
C MET A 9 -22.86 -43.08 24.07
N ALA A 10 -23.78 -42.20 23.78
CA ALA A 10 -23.71 -41.28 22.65
C ALA A 10 -22.72 -40.14 23.02
N PHE A 11 -21.55 -40.14 22.42
CA PHE A 11 -20.62 -38.99 22.45
C PHE A 11 -21.19 -37.94 21.49
N ALA A 12 -21.82 -36.91 22.03
CA ALA A 12 -22.11 -35.69 21.28
C ALA A 12 -20.81 -34.87 21.19
N VAL A 13 -20.13 -34.94 20.04
CA VAL A 13 -19.04 -34.03 19.69
C VAL A 13 -19.67 -32.69 19.35
N ILE A 14 -19.64 -31.76 20.30
CA ILE A 14 -19.94 -30.36 20.03
C ILE A 14 -18.76 -29.80 19.24
N ALA A 15 -18.84 -29.81 17.92
CA ALA A 15 -18.00 -29.04 17.07
C ALA A 15 -18.35 -27.56 17.27
N ALA A 16 -17.74 -26.92 18.26
CA ALA A 16 -17.71 -25.47 18.35
C ALA A 16 -16.93 -24.94 17.15
N GLY A 17 -17.65 -24.61 16.08
CA GLY A 17 -17.08 -23.91 14.95
C GLY A 17 -16.56 -22.56 15.41
N PHE A 18 -15.24 -22.48 15.63
CA PHE A 18 -14.54 -21.20 15.67
C PHE A 18 -14.55 -20.61 14.27
N SER A 19 -15.68 -19.99 13.90
CA SER A 19 -15.70 -19.02 12.81
C SER A 19 -15.08 -17.73 13.35
N GLY A 20 -13.78 -17.78 13.60
CA GLY A 20 -12.99 -16.58 13.79
C GLY A 20 -12.81 -15.93 12.42
N SER A 21 -13.74 -15.07 12.04
CA SER A 21 -13.43 -14.06 11.02
C SER A 21 -12.32 -13.22 11.60
N ALA A 22 -11.10 -13.47 11.15
CA ALA A 22 -9.97 -12.60 11.45
C ALA A 22 -10.12 -11.29 10.66
N ASN A 23 -11.04 -10.42 11.09
CA ASN A 23 -11.07 -9.02 10.71
C ASN A 23 -10.03 -8.27 11.54
N ALA A 24 -8.75 -8.62 11.37
CA ALA A 24 -7.68 -8.01 12.15
C ALA A 24 -7.36 -6.59 11.65
N GLY A 25 -7.75 -6.22 10.42
CA GLY A 25 -7.58 -4.86 9.90
C GLY A 25 -8.58 -3.84 10.44
N VAL A 26 -9.74 -4.31 10.96
CA VAL A 26 -10.76 -3.45 11.56
C VAL A 26 -10.96 -3.85 13.01
N GLN A 27 -10.56 -2.98 13.94
CA GLN A 27 -10.75 -3.18 15.37
C GLN A 27 -11.71 -2.12 15.94
N GLY A 28 -12.91 -2.55 16.34
CA GLY A 28 -13.92 -1.61 16.82
C GLY A 28 -14.35 -0.60 15.77
N ASP A 29 -13.95 0.65 15.97
CA ASP A 29 -14.21 1.78 15.05
C ASP A 29 -12.95 2.26 14.34
N THR A 30 -11.90 1.43 14.24
CA THR A 30 -10.61 1.79 13.63
C THR A 30 -10.25 0.82 12.52
N ILE A 31 -9.86 1.35 11.36
CA ILE A 31 -9.26 0.64 10.23
C ILE A 31 -7.75 0.89 10.28
N THR A 32 -6.97 -0.18 10.36
CA THR A 32 -5.51 -0.11 10.37
C THR A 32 -4.98 -0.33 8.96
N LEU A 33 -4.25 0.65 8.43
CA LEU A 33 -3.48 0.56 7.20
C LEU A 33 -2.08 0.06 7.52
N GLY A 34 -1.42 -0.65 6.62
CA GLY A 34 -0.04 -1.12 6.80
C GLY A 34 0.94 -0.42 5.87
N SER A 35 2.15 -0.12 6.34
CA SER A 35 3.23 0.36 5.48
C SER A 35 4.58 -0.18 5.95
N ALA A 36 5.29 -0.87 5.06
CA ALA A 36 6.72 -1.11 5.20
C ALA A 36 7.44 0.04 4.52
N LEU A 37 8.16 0.87 5.27
CA LEU A 37 8.66 2.16 4.83
C LEU A 37 10.11 2.35 5.28
N SER A 38 10.94 2.97 4.45
CA SER A 38 12.35 3.23 4.76
C SER A 38 12.48 4.37 5.78
N LEU A 39 12.40 4.05 7.06
CA LEU A 39 12.57 5.02 8.15
C LEU A 39 14.04 5.21 8.52
N THR A 40 14.89 4.24 8.16
CA THR A 40 16.35 4.29 8.28
C THR A 40 17.02 3.90 6.96
N GLY A 41 18.36 4.01 6.89
CA GLY A 41 19.16 3.68 5.72
C GLY A 41 19.17 4.78 4.66
N LYS A 42 19.53 4.41 3.42
CA LYS A 42 19.78 5.38 2.33
C LYS A 42 18.56 6.18 1.89
N TYR A 43 17.36 5.67 2.13
CA TYR A 43 16.10 6.32 1.76
C TYR A 43 15.39 6.98 2.94
N ALA A 44 16.02 7.06 4.13
CA ALA A 44 15.39 7.55 5.35
C ALA A 44 14.75 8.93 5.21
N THR A 45 15.45 9.88 4.57
CA THR A 45 14.92 11.24 4.37
C THR A 45 13.60 11.22 3.60
N ASN A 46 13.54 10.46 2.51
CA ASN A 46 12.33 10.36 1.68
C ASN A 46 11.24 9.55 2.40
N GLY A 47 11.60 8.42 3.01
CA GLY A 47 10.66 7.61 3.77
C GLY A 47 10.00 8.38 4.93
N LEU A 48 10.75 9.21 5.64
CA LEU A 48 10.19 10.09 6.69
C LEU A 48 9.27 11.18 6.11
N HIS A 49 9.53 11.67 4.89
CA HIS A 49 8.61 12.58 4.22
C HIS A 49 7.32 11.88 3.81
N THR A 50 7.43 10.65 3.28
CA THR A 50 6.28 9.79 2.94
C THR A 50 5.43 9.53 4.19
N GLN A 51 6.07 9.14 5.31
CA GLN A 51 5.37 8.94 6.58
C GLN A 51 4.58 10.17 7.01
N ARG A 52 5.21 11.35 7.00
CA ARG A 52 4.54 12.61 7.35
C ARG A 52 3.34 12.89 6.44
N GLY A 53 3.43 12.56 5.15
CA GLY A 53 2.33 12.69 4.20
C GLY A 53 1.15 11.78 4.55
N TYR A 54 1.43 10.53 4.88
CA TYR A 54 0.42 9.57 5.31
C TYR A 54 -0.22 9.96 6.65
N ASP A 55 0.59 10.33 7.62
CA ASP A 55 0.10 10.78 8.94
C ASP A 55 -0.79 12.02 8.81
N PHE A 56 -0.36 13.00 8.01
CA PHE A 56 -1.17 14.20 7.73
C PHE A 56 -2.52 13.86 7.09
N ALA A 57 -2.54 12.94 6.11
CA ALA A 57 -3.78 12.52 5.46
C ALA A 57 -4.72 11.82 6.44
N VAL A 58 -4.18 10.93 7.27
CA VAL A 58 -4.92 10.21 8.31
C VAL A 58 -5.50 11.18 9.35
N ASP A 59 -4.69 12.11 9.84
CA ASP A 59 -5.14 13.12 10.80
C ASP A 59 -6.25 13.99 10.23
N ARG A 60 -6.11 14.41 8.98
CA ARG A 60 -7.14 15.20 8.29
C ARG A 60 -8.44 14.41 8.13
N ILE A 61 -8.40 13.17 7.68
CA ILE A 61 -9.57 12.30 7.53
C ILE A 61 -10.22 12.11 8.91
N ASN A 62 -9.43 11.79 9.91
CA ASN A 62 -9.92 11.57 11.27
C ASN A 62 -10.55 12.81 11.89
N SER A 63 -9.99 14.01 11.63
CA SER A 63 -10.54 15.28 12.14
C SER A 63 -11.90 15.64 11.54
N THR A 64 -12.19 15.16 10.31
CA THR A 64 -13.49 15.38 9.66
C THR A 64 -14.52 14.27 9.91
N GLY A 65 -14.24 13.37 10.85
CA GLY A 65 -15.18 12.31 11.26
C GLY A 65 -14.72 10.90 10.91
N GLY A 66 -13.66 10.74 10.09
CA GLY A 66 -13.17 9.44 9.62
C GLY A 66 -13.81 9.02 8.29
N VAL A 67 -13.75 7.71 8.00
CA VAL A 67 -14.29 7.11 6.77
C VAL A 67 -15.65 6.49 7.06
N MET A 68 -16.66 6.85 6.27
CA MET A 68 -18.00 6.31 6.39
C MET A 68 -18.13 5.02 5.59
N VAL A 69 -18.43 3.92 6.26
CA VAL A 69 -18.67 2.62 5.62
C VAL A 69 -19.98 2.03 6.17
N GLY A 70 -20.94 1.75 5.29
CA GLY A 70 -22.21 1.15 5.69
C GLY A 70 -22.99 1.93 6.75
N GLY A 71 -22.86 3.26 6.78
CA GLY A 71 -23.52 4.12 7.77
C GLY A 71 -22.78 4.25 9.11
N LYS A 72 -21.63 3.59 9.25
CA LYS A 72 -20.76 3.68 10.43
C LYS A 72 -19.47 4.43 10.09
N SER A 73 -19.05 5.32 10.99
CA SER A 73 -17.78 6.04 10.84
C SER A 73 -16.62 5.26 11.45
N TYR A 74 -15.49 5.22 10.73
CA TYR A 74 -14.26 4.57 11.17
C TYR A 74 -13.11 5.57 11.18
N LYS A 75 -12.30 5.53 12.22
CA LYS A 75 -11.01 6.23 12.26
C LYS A 75 -9.96 5.40 11.53
N LEU A 76 -8.98 6.07 10.94
CA LEU A 76 -7.83 5.43 10.32
C LEU A 76 -6.63 5.49 11.25
N THR A 77 -5.78 4.48 11.18
CA THR A 77 -4.43 4.50 11.75
C THR A 77 -3.47 3.82 10.80
N VAL A 78 -2.16 4.08 10.91
CA VAL A 78 -1.15 3.42 10.09
C VAL A 78 -0.18 2.66 11.00
N LYS A 79 0.03 1.40 10.68
CA LYS A 79 1.08 0.58 11.29
C LYS A 79 2.31 0.58 10.39
N TYR A 80 3.40 1.15 10.88
CA TYR A 80 4.65 1.24 10.17
C TYR A 80 5.64 0.16 10.62
N TYR A 81 6.40 -0.36 9.67
CA TYR A 81 7.63 -1.10 9.92
C TYR A 81 8.76 -0.50 9.11
N ASP A 82 9.94 -0.39 9.74
CA ASP A 82 11.16 0.08 9.07
C ASP A 82 11.78 -1.03 8.21
N ASP A 83 11.80 -0.81 6.90
CA ASP A 83 12.42 -1.73 5.94
C ASP A 83 13.94 -1.53 5.80
N GLU A 84 14.51 -0.55 6.51
CA GLU A 84 15.94 -0.21 6.51
C GLU A 84 16.47 0.04 5.10
N SER A 85 15.64 0.53 4.19
CA SER A 85 15.95 0.75 2.78
C SER A 85 16.37 -0.52 2.02
N THR A 86 15.92 -1.70 2.50
CA THR A 86 16.27 -3.01 1.96
C THR A 86 15.04 -3.67 1.33
N PRO A 87 15.00 -3.90 -0.01
CA PRO A 87 13.82 -4.44 -0.69
C PRO A 87 13.34 -5.78 -0.16
N ALA A 88 14.25 -6.71 0.15
CA ALA A 88 13.89 -8.01 0.68
C ALA A 88 13.23 -7.90 2.07
N ARG A 89 13.73 -7.00 2.94
CA ARG A 89 13.13 -6.72 4.24
C ARG A 89 11.75 -6.09 4.09
N GLY A 90 11.59 -5.13 3.17
CA GLY A 90 10.29 -4.53 2.85
C GLY A 90 9.25 -5.58 2.46
N ALA A 91 9.60 -6.54 1.61
CA ALA A 91 8.71 -7.65 1.23
C ALA A 91 8.33 -8.54 2.44
N GLN A 92 9.29 -8.89 3.30
CA GLN A 92 9.03 -9.67 4.51
C GLN A 92 8.10 -8.93 5.49
N LEU A 93 8.32 -7.63 5.66
CA LEU A 93 7.49 -6.80 6.54
C LEU A 93 6.08 -6.57 5.99
N ALA A 94 5.92 -6.46 4.66
CA ALA A 94 4.62 -6.43 4.03
C ALA A 94 3.85 -7.74 4.25
N GLU A 95 4.52 -8.89 4.12
CA GLU A 95 3.91 -10.18 4.43
C GLU A 95 3.51 -10.29 5.92
N ARG A 96 4.34 -9.78 6.83
CA ARG A 96 4.02 -9.71 8.26
C ARG A 96 2.80 -8.83 8.52
N LEU A 97 2.76 -7.62 7.95
CA LEU A 97 1.62 -6.70 8.08
C LEU A 97 0.31 -7.38 7.68
N ILE A 98 0.33 -8.11 6.56
CA ILE A 98 -0.86 -8.77 6.04
C ILE A 98 -1.22 -10.01 6.86
N GLN A 99 -0.27 -10.92 7.11
CA GLN A 99 -0.58 -12.22 7.70
C GLN A 99 -0.64 -12.24 9.22
N GLN A 100 0.21 -11.43 9.89
CA GLN A 100 0.30 -11.45 11.35
C GLN A 100 -0.47 -10.30 11.98
N ASP A 101 -0.39 -9.11 11.36
CA ASP A 101 -1.08 -7.92 11.86
C ASP A 101 -2.46 -7.74 11.23
N GLY A 102 -2.79 -8.53 10.20
CA GLY A 102 -4.10 -8.61 9.58
C GLY A 102 -4.53 -7.33 8.88
N VAL A 103 -3.60 -6.52 8.35
CA VAL A 103 -3.98 -5.33 7.59
C VAL A 103 -4.60 -5.74 6.26
N GLU A 104 -5.67 -5.06 5.88
CA GLU A 104 -6.42 -5.30 4.64
C GLU A 104 -6.13 -4.25 3.55
N PHE A 105 -5.38 -3.21 3.88
CA PHE A 105 -4.98 -2.14 2.98
C PHE A 105 -3.54 -1.74 3.23
N MET A 106 -2.75 -1.63 2.16
CA MET A 106 -1.35 -1.23 2.23
C MET A 106 -1.15 0.17 1.65
N LEU A 107 -0.30 0.95 2.29
CA LEU A 107 0.29 2.16 1.75
C LEU A 107 1.69 1.83 1.22
N GLY A 108 1.98 2.27 0.02
CA GLY A 108 3.23 1.95 -0.68
C GLY A 108 4.46 2.59 -0.03
N PRO A 109 5.65 2.05 -0.32
CA PRO A 109 6.92 2.57 0.17
C PRO A 109 7.44 3.72 -0.70
N TYR A 110 8.48 4.40 -0.23
CA TYR A 110 9.30 5.24 -1.08
C TYR A 110 10.11 4.39 -2.07
N SER A 111 10.17 4.87 -3.31
CA SER A 111 10.91 4.41 -4.46
C SER A 111 10.30 3.20 -5.22
N SER A 112 10.52 3.24 -6.54
CA SER A 112 10.14 2.14 -7.45
C SER A 112 10.82 0.82 -7.12
N GLY A 113 12.05 0.86 -6.58
CA GLY A 113 12.79 -0.35 -6.19
C GLY A 113 12.15 -1.07 -5.01
N MET A 114 11.69 -0.32 -4.01
CA MET A 114 10.98 -0.86 -2.86
C MET A 114 9.60 -1.34 -3.27
N THR A 115 8.86 -0.55 -4.06
CA THR A 115 7.54 -0.94 -4.58
C THR A 115 7.61 -2.24 -5.39
N LYS A 116 8.65 -2.41 -6.23
CA LYS A 116 8.86 -3.64 -7.01
C LYS A 116 8.99 -4.89 -6.13
N ALA A 117 9.55 -4.76 -4.94
CA ALA A 117 9.69 -5.88 -4.00
C ALA A 117 8.41 -6.15 -3.21
N ILE A 118 7.65 -5.11 -2.87
CA ILE A 118 6.47 -5.20 -2.00
C ILE A 118 5.18 -5.50 -2.78
N ALA A 119 5.01 -4.95 -3.98
CA ALA A 119 3.81 -5.13 -4.79
C ALA A 119 3.45 -6.60 -5.05
N PRO A 120 4.41 -7.53 -5.36
CA PRO A 120 4.09 -8.95 -5.50
C PRO A 120 3.50 -9.58 -4.24
N VAL A 121 3.84 -9.07 -3.05
CA VAL A 121 3.30 -9.57 -1.78
C VAL A 121 1.84 -9.16 -1.65
N SER A 122 1.52 -7.88 -1.88
CA SER A 122 0.13 -7.39 -1.90
C SER A 122 -0.71 -8.14 -2.93
N GLU A 123 -0.18 -8.37 -4.13
CA GLU A 123 -0.83 -9.14 -5.19
C GLU A 123 -1.10 -10.58 -4.77
N LYS A 124 -0.10 -11.28 -4.18
CA LYS A 124 -0.21 -12.66 -3.70
C LYS A 124 -1.36 -12.84 -2.71
N PHE A 125 -1.56 -11.88 -1.82
CA PHE A 125 -2.58 -11.95 -0.78
C PHE A 125 -3.89 -11.25 -1.14
N GLY A 126 -3.97 -10.61 -2.31
CA GLY A 126 -5.17 -9.88 -2.75
C GLY A 126 -5.44 -8.64 -1.91
N VAL A 127 -4.40 -8.04 -1.32
CA VAL A 127 -4.51 -6.83 -0.48
C VAL A 127 -4.20 -5.60 -1.33
N PRO A 128 -5.13 -4.64 -1.45
CA PRO A 128 -4.89 -3.43 -2.21
C PRO A 128 -3.73 -2.61 -1.64
N MET A 129 -2.81 -2.17 -2.51
CA MET A 129 -1.73 -1.26 -2.17
C MET A 129 -1.84 0.02 -2.99
N ILE A 130 -1.88 1.16 -2.31
CA ILE A 130 -1.87 2.48 -2.92
C ILE A 130 -0.44 2.99 -2.91
N GLU A 131 0.12 3.18 -4.12
CA GLU A 131 1.48 3.66 -4.33
C GLU A 131 1.48 5.16 -4.65
N ALA A 132 2.26 5.92 -3.90
CA ALA A 132 2.35 7.36 -4.03
C ALA A 132 3.71 7.86 -4.54
N GLU A 133 4.74 6.99 -4.59
CA GLU A 133 6.13 7.42 -4.87
C GLU A 133 6.91 6.50 -5.80
N GLY A 134 6.38 5.35 -6.15
CA GLY A 134 6.94 4.40 -7.12
C GLY A 134 6.58 4.79 -8.56
N ALA A 135 7.31 5.72 -9.16
CA ALA A 135 6.96 6.34 -10.44
C ALA A 135 7.43 5.57 -11.69
N SER A 136 8.03 4.38 -11.56
CA SER A 136 8.45 3.61 -12.72
C SER A 136 7.26 2.97 -13.44
N ARG A 137 7.13 3.24 -14.73
CA ARG A 137 6.10 2.63 -15.58
C ARG A 137 6.10 1.09 -15.51
N SER A 138 7.27 0.48 -15.36
CA SER A 138 7.40 -0.97 -15.28
C SER A 138 6.66 -1.61 -14.11
N LEU A 139 6.32 -0.86 -13.06
CA LEU A 139 5.50 -1.35 -11.95
C LEU A 139 4.06 -1.63 -12.39
N PHE A 140 3.53 -0.84 -13.33
CA PHE A 140 2.13 -0.85 -13.75
C PHE A 140 1.91 -1.65 -15.06
N THR A 141 2.94 -2.32 -15.56
CA THR A 141 2.86 -3.20 -16.74
C THR A 141 3.00 -4.68 -16.39
N GLN A 142 3.04 -5.03 -15.10
CA GLN A 142 3.15 -6.41 -14.62
C GLN A 142 1.81 -7.17 -14.60
N GLY A 143 0.70 -6.46 -14.81
CA GLY A 143 -0.64 -7.05 -14.73
C GLY A 143 -1.18 -7.22 -13.31
N TYR A 144 -0.61 -6.51 -12.33
CA TYR A 144 -1.12 -6.50 -10.96
C TYR A 144 -2.53 -5.94 -10.90
N LYS A 145 -3.38 -6.58 -10.10
CA LYS A 145 -4.78 -6.20 -9.85
C LYS A 145 -4.95 -5.38 -8.58
N TYR A 146 -3.99 -5.48 -7.68
CA TYR A 146 -4.04 -4.88 -6.34
C TYR A 146 -3.02 -3.76 -6.13
N LEU A 147 -2.32 -3.32 -7.19
CA LEU A 147 -1.44 -2.14 -7.17
C LEU A 147 -2.11 -0.95 -7.85
N PHE A 148 -2.29 0.13 -7.11
CA PHE A 148 -2.91 1.37 -7.57
C PHE A 148 -1.94 2.53 -7.37
N ALA A 149 -1.79 3.42 -8.35
CA ALA A 149 -0.95 4.61 -8.25
C ALA A 149 -1.77 5.89 -8.19
N VAL A 150 -1.32 6.83 -7.37
CA VAL A 150 -1.87 8.19 -7.26
C VAL A 150 -0.94 9.25 -7.83
N LEU A 151 0.10 8.81 -8.57
CA LEU A 151 1.06 9.68 -9.25
C LEU A 151 1.21 9.28 -10.72
N SER A 152 1.69 10.21 -11.54
CA SER A 152 2.08 9.92 -12.91
C SER A 152 3.40 9.14 -12.96
N THR A 153 3.56 8.30 -13.96
CA THR A 153 4.84 7.64 -14.20
C THR A 153 5.86 8.61 -14.79
N THR A 154 7.15 8.35 -14.54
CA THR A 154 8.26 9.26 -14.90
C THR A 154 8.38 9.54 -16.40
N ASP A 155 7.92 8.64 -17.26
CA ASP A 155 7.85 8.84 -18.71
C ASP A 155 6.89 9.99 -19.12
N LEU A 156 5.99 10.39 -18.22
CA LEU A 156 5.07 11.52 -18.45
C LEU A 156 5.60 12.86 -17.91
N TYR A 157 6.69 12.88 -17.15
CA TYR A 157 7.19 14.12 -16.56
C TYR A 157 7.86 15.04 -17.57
N LEU A 158 8.71 14.49 -18.46
CA LEU A 158 9.44 15.25 -19.46
C LEU A 158 8.58 15.79 -20.61
N PRO A 159 7.60 15.05 -21.17
CA PRO A 159 6.81 15.57 -22.29
C PRO A 159 6.15 16.92 -22.00
N GLY A 160 5.66 17.14 -20.78
CA GLY A 160 5.08 18.43 -20.39
C GLY A 160 6.09 19.57 -20.43
N ALA A 161 7.29 19.35 -19.90
CA ALA A 161 8.36 20.34 -19.92
C ALA A 161 8.89 20.61 -21.34
N LEU A 162 9.01 19.57 -22.16
CA LEU A 162 9.44 19.70 -23.56
C LEU A 162 8.41 20.47 -24.40
N ASN A 163 7.13 20.14 -24.24
CA ASN A 163 6.05 20.86 -24.93
C ASN A 163 6.01 22.33 -24.50
N PHE A 164 6.14 22.61 -23.20
CA PHE A 164 6.22 23.98 -22.71
C PHE A 164 7.41 24.75 -23.33
N ALA A 165 8.60 24.13 -23.38
CA ALA A 165 9.77 24.75 -24.01
C ALA A 165 9.57 25.00 -25.50
N ALA A 166 8.92 24.08 -26.22
CA ALA A 166 8.59 24.23 -27.63
C ALA A 166 7.57 25.38 -27.85
N ASP A 167 6.56 25.48 -27.01
CA ASP A 167 5.54 26.54 -27.09
C ASP A 167 6.15 27.91 -26.76
N GLN A 168 7.08 28.01 -25.81
CA GLN A 168 7.81 29.23 -25.52
C GLN A 168 8.65 29.68 -26.72
N LYS A 169 9.33 28.76 -27.41
CA LYS A 169 10.05 29.09 -28.65
C LYS A 169 9.11 29.63 -29.75
N LYS A 170 7.98 28.98 -29.91
CA LYS A 170 6.97 29.40 -30.88
C LYS A 170 6.39 30.78 -30.55
N SER A 171 6.15 31.12 -29.30
CA SER A 171 5.63 32.40 -28.84
C SER A 171 6.54 33.60 -29.17
N ILE A 172 7.87 33.35 -29.27
CA ILE A 172 8.87 34.35 -29.66
C ILE A 172 9.29 34.27 -31.14
N GLY A 173 8.47 33.61 -31.98
CA GLY A 173 8.68 33.51 -33.42
C GLY A 173 9.81 32.57 -33.84
N LYS A 174 10.25 31.66 -32.98
CA LYS A 174 11.30 30.65 -33.28
C LYS A 174 10.69 29.27 -33.44
N PRO A 175 11.24 28.44 -34.35
CA PRO A 175 10.75 27.05 -34.48
C PRO A 175 11.03 26.22 -33.23
N ALA A 176 10.15 25.26 -32.95
CA ALA A 176 10.27 24.35 -31.81
C ALA A 176 11.59 23.53 -31.84
N SER A 177 12.11 23.25 -33.05
CA SER A 177 13.40 22.59 -33.28
C SER A 177 14.59 23.31 -32.67
N ASP A 178 14.47 24.61 -32.38
CA ASP A 178 15.53 25.41 -31.76
C ASP A 178 15.58 25.24 -30.22
N ALA A 179 14.63 24.51 -29.64
CA ALA A 179 14.64 24.22 -28.24
C ALA A 179 15.77 23.22 -27.91
N ARG A 180 16.67 23.63 -27.02
CA ARG A 180 17.76 22.78 -26.51
C ARG A 180 17.50 22.44 -25.06
N VAL A 181 17.59 21.16 -24.73
CA VAL A 181 17.38 20.64 -23.38
C VAL A 181 18.68 19.98 -22.91
N ALA A 182 19.15 20.36 -21.74
CA ALA A 182 20.26 19.71 -21.07
C ALA A 182 19.71 18.89 -19.90
N MET A 183 20.22 17.68 -19.69
CA MET A 183 19.94 16.86 -18.54
C MET A 183 21.23 16.65 -17.74
N ALA A 184 21.15 16.81 -16.40
CA ALA A 184 22.21 16.44 -15.47
C ALA A 184 21.82 15.13 -14.79
N PHE A 185 22.79 14.20 -14.66
CA PHE A 185 22.62 12.88 -14.04
C PHE A 185 23.38 12.81 -12.73
#